data_71d985f673e75ca1d5db457d4c59cbee
#
_entry.id   71d985f673e75ca1d5db457d4c59cbee
#
_cell.length_a   1.000
_cell.length_b   1.000
_cell.length_c   1.000
_cell.angle_alpha   90.00
_cell.angle_beta   90.00
_cell.angle_gamma   90.00
#
_symmetry.space_group_name_H-M   'P 1'
#
loop_
_entity.id
_entity.type
_entity.pdbx_description
1 polymer ?
#
loop_
_entity_poly.entity_id
_entity_poly.type
_entity_poly.pdbx_seq_one_letter_code
_entity_poly.pdbx_strand_id
1 'polypeptide(L)'
;MLEKLSQKWIGYRVKAAREAKGWTQDRLTQGLALKDRQSVSDIENGKRSLKPDELLALADLLDREIEFFIDPFAVAGEAQFSWRVAPEVPEDRLDQFELKAGQWIGLLRWLRERQDRRASVLKRTLRLTAQSSFEVAQARAEGLAAELNLGVIPAETLIDKVERDLDIPVLFVDTVEADHGQSISGA
;
A
#
# COMPACT_ATOMS: atom_id res chain seq x y z
N MET A 1 -9.32 17.44 -15.63
CA MET A 1 -7.92 17.43 -16.08
C MET A 1 -7.24 16.35 -15.25
N LEU A 2 -6.88 15.23 -15.85
CA LEU A 2 -6.12 14.18 -15.16
C LEU A 2 -4.78 14.81 -14.75
N GLU A 3 -4.53 14.89 -13.47
CA GLU A 3 -3.27 15.35 -12.94
C GLU A 3 -2.15 14.46 -13.50
N LYS A 4 -1.10 15.09 -14.02
CA LYS A 4 0.07 14.36 -14.50
C LYS A 4 0.55 13.43 -13.39
N LEU A 5 0.57 12.15 -13.67
CA LEU A 5 1.18 11.17 -12.77
C LEU A 5 2.60 11.65 -12.48
N SER A 6 2.90 11.85 -11.20
CA SER A 6 4.22 12.33 -10.80
C SER A 6 5.28 11.32 -11.24
N GLN A 7 6.37 11.78 -11.86
CA GLN A 7 7.52 10.95 -12.22
C GLN A 7 8.04 10.15 -11.03
N LYS A 8 7.88 10.71 -9.84
CA LYS A 8 8.24 10.06 -8.58
C LYS A 8 7.41 8.82 -8.31
N TRP A 9 6.11 8.86 -8.61
CA TRP A 9 5.21 7.70 -8.45
C TRP A 9 5.55 6.58 -9.42
N ILE A 10 5.80 6.92 -10.67
CA ILE A 10 6.26 5.93 -11.66
C ILE A 10 7.59 5.31 -11.20
N GLY A 11 8.51 6.13 -10.71
CA GLY A 11 9.80 5.67 -10.19
C GLY A 11 9.67 4.67 -9.03
N TYR A 12 8.79 4.93 -8.08
CA TYR A 12 8.53 3.98 -6.98
C TYR A 12 7.99 2.64 -7.48
N ARG A 13 7.12 2.64 -8.47
CA ARG A 13 6.56 1.42 -9.05
C ARG A 13 7.61 0.63 -9.82
N VAL A 14 8.46 1.31 -10.58
CA VAL A 14 9.60 0.68 -11.24
C VAL A 14 10.50 -0.01 -10.22
N LYS A 15 10.83 0.69 -9.14
CA LYS A 15 11.63 0.13 -8.04
C LYS A 15 10.94 -1.07 -7.42
N ALA A 16 9.65 -0.96 -7.07
CA ALA A 16 8.88 -2.03 -6.45
C ALA A 16 8.82 -3.28 -7.33
N ALA A 17 8.51 -3.13 -8.62
CA ALA A 17 8.48 -4.25 -9.56
C ALA A 17 9.85 -4.91 -9.73
N ARG A 18 10.93 -4.11 -9.80
CA ARG A 18 12.30 -4.62 -9.88
C ARG A 18 12.68 -5.44 -8.64
N GLU A 19 12.38 -4.90 -7.45
CA GLU A 19 12.68 -5.57 -6.17
C GLU A 19 11.86 -6.84 -5.99
N ALA A 20 10.57 -6.82 -6.33
CA ALA A 20 9.72 -8.02 -6.33
C ALA A 20 10.27 -9.14 -7.24
N LYS A 21 10.92 -8.77 -8.35
CA LYS A 21 11.59 -9.73 -9.26
C LYS A 21 13.00 -10.11 -8.78
N GLY A 22 13.47 -9.58 -7.64
CA GLY A 22 14.81 -9.82 -7.12
C GLY A 22 15.94 -9.25 -7.99
N TRP A 23 15.65 -8.23 -8.80
CA TRP A 23 16.63 -7.66 -9.72
C TRP A 23 17.41 -6.51 -9.12
N THR A 24 18.70 -6.45 -9.42
CA THR A 24 19.53 -5.27 -9.13
C THR A 24 19.28 -4.16 -10.14
N GLN A 25 19.64 -2.92 -9.80
CA GLN A 25 19.59 -1.80 -10.75
C GLN A 25 20.47 -2.05 -11.99
N ASP A 26 21.62 -2.70 -11.80
CA ASP A 26 22.52 -3.05 -12.92
C ASP A 26 21.85 -4.01 -13.90
N ARG A 27 21.12 -5.02 -13.39
CA ARG A 27 20.38 -5.95 -14.24
C ARG A 27 19.28 -5.25 -15.04
N LEU A 28 18.56 -4.33 -14.41
CA LEU A 28 17.54 -3.54 -15.11
C LEU A 28 18.17 -2.58 -16.14
N THR A 29 19.32 -1.99 -15.83
CA THR A 29 20.09 -1.15 -16.75
C THR A 29 20.45 -1.92 -18.04
N GLN A 30 20.93 -3.14 -17.88
CA GLN A 30 21.25 -4.01 -19.02
C GLN A 30 20.01 -4.38 -19.83
N GLY A 31 18.92 -4.75 -19.17
CA GLY A 31 17.66 -5.10 -19.84
C GLY A 31 17.07 -3.95 -20.65
N LEU A 32 17.16 -2.73 -20.16
CA LEU A 32 16.68 -1.53 -20.85
C LEU A 32 17.70 -0.93 -21.81
N ALA A 33 18.87 -1.55 -21.98
CA ALA A 33 19.99 -1.02 -22.79
C ALA A 33 20.33 0.45 -22.43
N LEU A 34 20.23 0.81 -21.15
CA LEU A 34 20.60 2.14 -20.69
C LEU A 34 22.11 2.27 -20.52
N LYS A 35 22.60 3.51 -20.59
CA LYS A 35 24.03 3.80 -20.58
C LYS A 35 24.72 3.35 -19.28
N ASP A 36 24.03 3.56 -18.15
CA ASP A 36 24.61 3.34 -16.82
C ASP A 36 23.52 3.10 -15.76
N ARG A 37 23.94 2.56 -14.62
CA ARG A 37 23.09 2.32 -13.46
C ARG A 37 22.44 3.61 -12.90
N GLN A 38 23.13 4.75 -13.04
CA GLN A 38 22.61 6.03 -12.58
C GLN A 38 21.30 6.38 -13.28
N SER A 39 21.16 6.02 -14.55
CA SER A 39 19.92 6.19 -15.30
C SER A 39 18.72 5.47 -14.68
N VAL A 40 18.90 4.23 -14.19
CA VAL A 40 17.85 3.50 -13.46
C VAL A 40 17.57 4.16 -12.11
N SER A 41 18.62 4.52 -11.37
CA SER A 41 18.47 5.23 -10.09
C SER A 41 17.70 6.55 -10.25
N ASP A 42 17.96 7.29 -11.32
CA ASP A 42 17.27 8.55 -11.60
C ASP A 42 15.80 8.35 -11.99
N ILE A 43 15.47 7.25 -12.71
CA ILE A 43 14.11 6.84 -12.98
C ILE A 43 13.40 6.52 -11.67
N GLU A 44 13.96 5.65 -10.83
CA GLU A 44 13.38 5.20 -9.57
C GLU A 44 13.16 6.36 -8.56
N ASN A 45 14.00 7.38 -8.63
CA ASN A 45 13.88 8.58 -7.79
C ASN A 45 13.04 9.70 -8.44
N GLY A 46 12.47 9.46 -9.63
CA GLY A 46 11.65 10.44 -10.34
C GLY A 46 12.41 11.64 -10.89
N LYS A 47 13.74 11.56 -10.98
CA LYS A 47 14.60 12.61 -11.55
C LYS A 47 14.67 12.54 -13.07
N ARG A 48 14.45 11.37 -13.64
CA ARG A 48 14.43 11.10 -15.07
C ARG A 48 13.09 10.52 -15.48
N SER A 49 12.49 11.09 -16.52
CA SER A 49 11.27 10.56 -17.13
C SER A 49 11.58 9.34 -17.98
N LEU A 50 10.70 8.35 -17.95
CA LEU A 50 10.69 7.23 -18.88
C LEU A 50 10.20 7.69 -20.25
N LYS A 51 10.86 7.21 -21.30
CA LYS A 51 10.36 7.30 -22.67
C LYS A 51 9.27 6.23 -22.89
N PRO A 52 8.36 6.42 -23.86
CA PRO A 52 7.33 5.42 -24.16
C PRO A 52 7.90 4.02 -24.44
N ASP A 53 8.94 3.95 -25.25
CA ASP A 53 9.59 2.67 -25.59
C ASP A 53 10.26 2.01 -24.37
N GLU A 54 10.83 2.82 -23.47
CA GLU A 54 11.40 2.33 -22.22
C GLU A 54 10.31 1.81 -21.26
N LEU A 55 9.14 2.43 -21.26
CA LEU A 55 8.00 1.98 -20.44
C LEU A 55 7.47 0.63 -20.95
N LEU A 56 7.34 0.46 -22.26
CA LEU A 56 6.96 -0.82 -22.87
C LEU A 56 7.97 -1.91 -22.54
N ALA A 57 9.26 -1.63 -22.74
CA ALA A 57 10.33 -2.58 -22.41
C ALA A 57 10.36 -2.92 -20.91
N LEU A 58 10.06 -1.95 -20.04
CA LEU A 58 9.95 -2.17 -18.60
C LEU A 58 8.80 -3.12 -18.24
N ALA A 59 7.63 -2.93 -18.85
CA ALA A 59 6.46 -3.78 -18.65
C ALA A 59 6.80 -5.25 -18.97
N ASP A 60 7.39 -5.48 -20.14
CA ASP A 60 7.83 -6.80 -20.59
C ASP A 60 8.92 -7.39 -19.67
N LEU A 61 9.96 -6.60 -19.36
CA LEU A 61 11.09 -7.07 -18.55
C LEU A 61 10.71 -7.41 -17.11
N LEU A 62 9.78 -6.65 -16.54
CA LEU A 62 9.36 -6.81 -15.15
C LEU A 62 8.09 -7.66 -15.02
N ASP A 63 7.56 -8.17 -16.14
CA ASP A 63 6.35 -9.00 -16.15
C ASP A 63 5.17 -8.31 -15.45
N ARG A 64 4.88 -7.08 -15.90
CA ARG A 64 3.80 -6.24 -15.40
C ARG A 64 3.08 -5.55 -16.54
N GLU A 65 1.77 -5.39 -16.38
CA GLU A 65 0.98 -4.58 -17.31
C GLU A 65 1.41 -3.09 -17.24
N ILE A 66 1.24 -2.37 -18.32
CA ILE A 66 1.60 -0.93 -18.40
C ILE A 66 0.84 -0.13 -17.33
N GLU A 67 -0.43 -0.50 -17.10
CA GLU A 67 -1.33 0.10 -16.11
C GLU A 67 -0.71 0.09 -14.71
N PHE A 68 0.04 -0.95 -14.35
CA PHE A 68 0.77 -0.99 -13.08
C PHE A 68 1.67 0.24 -12.88
N PHE A 69 2.28 0.75 -13.94
CA PHE A 69 3.17 1.90 -13.85
C PHE A 69 2.46 3.24 -13.97
N ILE A 70 1.35 3.30 -14.70
CA ILE A 70 0.72 4.58 -15.08
C ILE A 70 -0.66 4.81 -14.46
N ASP A 71 -1.31 3.83 -13.83
CA ASP A 71 -2.59 4.03 -13.16
C ASP A 71 -2.42 4.96 -11.95
N PRO A 72 -3.03 6.15 -11.93
CA PRO A 72 -2.87 7.09 -10.82
C PRO A 72 -3.46 6.57 -9.50
N PHE A 73 -4.30 5.55 -9.56
CA PHE A 73 -4.97 4.97 -8.40
C PHE A 73 -4.32 3.67 -7.91
N ALA A 74 -3.34 3.12 -8.63
CA ALA A 74 -2.62 1.95 -8.14
C ALA A 74 -1.65 2.35 -7.01
N VAL A 75 -1.63 1.58 -5.93
CA VAL A 75 -0.62 1.66 -4.87
C VAL A 75 0.36 0.52 -5.11
N ALA A 76 1.60 0.84 -5.41
CA ALA A 76 2.63 -0.15 -5.68
C ALA A 76 3.92 0.21 -4.96
N GLY A 77 4.34 -0.66 -4.04
CA GLY A 77 5.58 -0.50 -3.28
C GLY A 77 5.59 0.61 -2.22
N GLU A 78 4.46 1.27 -2.01
CA GLU A 78 4.31 2.38 -1.06
C GLU A 78 3.60 1.96 0.22
N ALA A 79 2.85 0.87 0.17
CA ALA A 79 2.14 0.31 1.29
C ALA A 79 2.50 -1.18 1.42
N GLN A 80 2.58 -1.64 2.64
CA GLN A 80 2.61 -3.04 2.96
C GLN A 80 1.23 -3.40 3.49
N PHE A 81 0.63 -4.43 2.91
CA PHE A 81 -0.59 -5.00 3.41
C PHE A 81 -0.28 -6.05 4.46
N SER A 82 -1.09 -6.10 5.50
CA SER A 82 -1.03 -7.13 6.53
C SER A 82 -2.43 -7.69 6.72
N TRP A 83 -2.69 -8.84 6.15
CA TRP A 83 -4.00 -9.47 6.17
C TRP A 83 -4.07 -10.59 7.20
N ARG A 84 -5.24 -10.78 7.78
CA ARG A 84 -5.58 -12.02 8.44
C ARG A 84 -6.23 -12.93 7.40
N VAL A 85 -5.45 -13.88 6.91
CA VAL A 85 -5.84 -14.76 5.81
C VAL A 85 -6.00 -16.18 6.35
N ALA A 86 -7.08 -16.85 5.99
CA ALA A 86 -7.22 -18.26 6.26
C ALA A 86 -6.16 -19.05 5.45
N PRO A 87 -5.57 -20.11 6.00
CA PRO A 87 -4.50 -20.84 5.34
C PRO A 87 -4.85 -21.40 3.96
N GLU A 88 -6.14 -21.54 3.69
CA GLU A 88 -6.68 -22.13 2.47
C GLU A 88 -6.88 -21.09 1.34
N VAL A 89 -6.66 -19.80 1.60
CA VAL A 89 -6.81 -18.76 0.56
C VAL A 89 -5.67 -18.88 -0.43
N PRO A 90 -5.95 -19.07 -1.72
CA PRO A 90 -4.93 -19.08 -2.76
C PRO A 90 -4.19 -17.74 -2.87
N GLU A 91 -2.90 -17.80 -3.16
CA GLU A 91 -2.03 -16.60 -3.24
C GLU A 91 -2.48 -15.63 -4.33
N ASP A 92 -2.91 -16.13 -5.47
CA ASP A 92 -3.43 -15.34 -6.58
C ASP A 92 -4.70 -14.56 -6.22
N ARG A 93 -5.54 -15.11 -5.33
CA ARG A 93 -6.73 -14.41 -4.83
C ARG A 93 -6.36 -13.27 -3.89
N LEU A 94 -5.33 -13.46 -3.06
CA LEU A 94 -4.82 -12.40 -2.20
C LEU A 94 -4.23 -11.27 -3.03
N ASP A 95 -3.45 -11.59 -4.06
CA ASP A 95 -2.88 -10.60 -4.99
C ASP A 95 -3.95 -9.77 -5.69
N GLN A 96 -5.04 -10.40 -6.15
CA GLN A 96 -6.19 -9.70 -6.75
C GLN A 96 -6.88 -8.77 -5.74
N PHE A 97 -7.01 -9.22 -4.50
CA PHE A 97 -7.60 -8.41 -3.44
C PHE A 97 -6.70 -7.21 -3.10
N GLU A 98 -5.39 -7.40 -2.99
CA GLU A 98 -4.42 -6.33 -2.77
C GLU A 98 -4.43 -5.29 -3.89
N LEU A 99 -4.57 -5.73 -5.14
CA LEU A 99 -4.71 -4.82 -6.27
C LEU A 99 -5.96 -3.92 -6.12
N LYS A 100 -7.11 -4.52 -5.80
CA LYS A 100 -8.36 -3.76 -5.56
C LYS A 100 -8.23 -2.82 -4.36
N ALA A 101 -7.68 -3.30 -3.25
CA ALA A 101 -7.44 -2.49 -2.06
C ALA A 101 -6.51 -1.30 -2.37
N GLY A 102 -5.48 -1.54 -3.15
CA GLY A 102 -4.59 -0.50 -3.64
C GLY A 102 -5.31 0.59 -4.45
N GLN A 103 -6.23 0.20 -5.33
CA GLN A 103 -7.05 1.15 -6.09
C GLN A 103 -7.93 2.02 -5.20
N TRP A 104 -8.58 1.45 -4.18
CA TRP A 104 -9.39 2.23 -3.22
C TRP A 104 -8.53 3.20 -2.41
N ILE A 105 -7.36 2.75 -1.93
CA ILE A 105 -6.42 3.61 -1.21
C ILE A 105 -5.92 4.75 -2.12
N GLY A 106 -5.59 4.45 -3.36
CA GLY A 106 -5.17 5.45 -4.33
C GLY A 106 -6.25 6.49 -4.61
N LEU A 107 -7.51 6.05 -4.81
CA LEU A 107 -8.65 6.93 -4.99
C LEU A 107 -8.90 7.82 -3.75
N LEU A 108 -8.83 7.24 -2.55
CA LEU A 108 -9.01 7.97 -1.31
C LEU A 108 -7.93 9.03 -1.12
N ARG A 109 -6.66 8.72 -1.41
CA ARG A 109 -5.55 9.68 -1.39
C ARG A 109 -5.81 10.84 -2.33
N TRP A 110 -6.20 10.55 -3.56
CA TRP A 110 -6.51 11.57 -4.55
C TRP A 110 -7.66 12.49 -4.12
N LEU A 111 -8.73 11.93 -3.53
CA LEU A 111 -9.84 12.71 -2.98
C LEU A 111 -9.39 13.62 -1.83
N ARG A 112 -8.55 13.12 -0.93
CA ARG A 112 -8.00 13.90 0.20
C ARG A 112 -7.11 15.05 -0.26
N GLU A 113 -6.24 14.80 -1.25
CA GLU A 113 -5.39 15.84 -1.83
C GLU A 113 -6.22 16.96 -2.45
N ARG A 114 -7.32 16.64 -3.13
CA ARG A 114 -8.23 17.65 -3.69
C ARG A 114 -8.96 18.47 -2.64
N GLN A 115 -9.16 17.93 -1.46
CA GLN A 115 -9.76 18.62 -0.32
C GLN A 115 -8.72 19.36 0.54
N ASP A 116 -7.47 19.42 0.10
CA ASP A 116 -6.31 19.93 0.86
C ASP A 116 -6.13 19.24 2.23
N ARG A 117 -6.63 18.02 2.36
CA ARG A 117 -6.52 17.18 3.55
C ARG A 117 -5.32 16.24 3.37
N ARG A 118 -4.16 16.70 3.79
CA ARG A 118 -2.98 15.82 3.83
C ARG A 118 -3.13 14.81 4.97
N ALA A 119 -2.72 13.56 4.72
CA ALA A 119 -2.70 12.56 5.77
C ALA A 119 -1.86 13.05 6.95
N SER A 120 -2.42 12.99 8.14
CA SER A 120 -1.66 13.32 9.35
C SER A 120 -0.65 12.22 9.63
N VAL A 121 0.56 12.60 10.04
CA VAL A 121 1.55 11.62 10.46
C VAL A 121 1.07 11.02 11.79
N LEU A 122 0.90 9.70 11.84
CA LEU A 122 0.60 9.00 13.08
C LEU A 122 1.68 9.29 14.13
N LYS A 123 1.31 10.03 15.15
CA LYS A 123 2.24 10.44 16.22
C LYS A 123 2.39 9.41 17.32
N ARG A 124 1.67 8.29 17.23
CA ARG A 124 1.59 7.28 18.28
C ARG A 124 2.06 5.94 17.76
N THR A 125 2.89 5.30 18.56
CA THR A 125 3.38 3.95 18.29
C THR A 125 3.16 3.10 19.52
N LEU A 126 2.34 2.06 19.41
CA LEU A 126 2.28 1.00 20.40
C LEU A 126 3.37 -0.01 20.07
N ARG A 127 4.35 -0.17 20.96
CA ARG A 127 5.41 -1.16 20.78
C ARG A 127 5.06 -2.40 21.58
N LEU A 128 4.75 -3.48 20.87
CA LEU A 128 4.70 -4.84 21.39
C LEU A 128 5.75 -5.66 20.65
N THR A 129 6.33 -6.62 21.35
CA THR A 129 7.26 -7.58 20.79
C THR A 129 6.69 -8.99 20.91
N ALA A 130 7.27 -9.97 20.22
CA ALA A 130 6.87 -11.37 20.37
C ALA A 130 7.04 -11.90 21.80
N GLN A 131 7.83 -11.22 22.64
CA GLN A 131 8.07 -11.54 24.05
C GLN A 131 7.12 -10.78 24.99
N SER A 132 6.32 -9.86 24.49
CA SER A 132 5.35 -9.14 25.33
C SER A 132 4.29 -10.10 25.85
N SER A 133 4.03 -10.07 27.18
CA SER A 133 3.00 -10.91 27.77
C SER A 133 1.59 -10.39 27.39
N PHE A 134 0.60 -11.26 27.56
CA PHE A 134 -0.80 -10.90 27.33
C PHE A 134 -1.23 -9.72 28.21
N GLU A 135 -0.81 -9.69 29.46
CA GLU A 135 -1.13 -8.62 30.42
C GLU A 135 -0.57 -7.28 29.98
N VAL A 136 0.66 -7.28 29.40
CA VAL A 136 1.27 -6.06 28.85
C VAL A 136 0.47 -5.57 27.65
N ALA A 137 0.06 -6.46 26.76
CA ALA A 137 -0.76 -6.11 25.60
C ALA A 137 -2.13 -5.57 26.04
N GLN A 138 -2.77 -6.23 27.00
CA GLN A 138 -4.05 -5.79 27.57
C GLN A 138 -3.95 -4.42 28.20
N ALA A 139 -2.98 -4.20 29.08
CA ALA A 139 -2.78 -2.90 29.75
C ALA A 139 -2.54 -1.76 28.73
N ARG A 140 -1.83 -2.04 27.63
CA ARG A 140 -1.64 -1.06 26.55
C ARG A 140 -2.93 -0.76 25.81
N ALA A 141 -3.75 -1.79 25.54
CA ALA A 141 -5.05 -1.62 24.90
C ALA A 141 -6.02 -0.84 25.77
N GLU A 142 -6.10 -1.14 27.06
CA GLU A 142 -6.92 -0.42 28.03
C GLU A 142 -6.49 1.05 28.17
N GLY A 143 -5.18 1.30 28.23
CA GLY A 143 -4.65 2.66 28.24
C GLY A 143 -5.03 3.45 26.98
N LEU A 144 -4.94 2.83 25.81
CA LEU A 144 -5.35 3.46 24.56
C LEU A 144 -6.87 3.68 24.50
N ALA A 145 -7.67 2.72 24.95
CA ALA A 145 -9.12 2.84 25.00
C ALA A 145 -9.57 4.01 25.90
N ALA A 146 -8.91 4.18 27.05
CA ALA A 146 -9.15 5.31 27.96
C ALA A 146 -8.73 6.64 27.31
N GLU A 147 -7.57 6.69 26.67
CA GLU A 147 -7.04 7.88 26.02
C GLU A 147 -7.92 8.35 24.86
N LEU A 148 -8.43 7.42 24.04
CA LEU A 148 -9.35 7.70 22.94
C LEU A 148 -10.79 7.90 23.41
N ASN A 149 -11.06 7.70 24.71
CA ASN A 149 -12.39 7.81 25.29
C ASN A 149 -13.42 6.93 24.55
N LEU A 150 -13.10 5.64 24.41
CA LEU A 150 -13.95 4.70 23.67
C LEU A 150 -15.23 4.29 24.40
N GLY A 151 -15.38 4.63 25.69
CA GLY A 151 -16.55 4.30 26.48
C GLY A 151 -16.56 2.86 26.97
N VAL A 152 -17.74 2.43 27.45
CA VAL A 152 -17.93 1.09 28.04
C VAL A 152 -17.94 0.00 26.97
N ILE A 153 -18.42 0.33 25.76
CA ILE A 153 -18.47 -0.57 24.60
C ILE A 153 -17.60 0.03 23.49
N PRO A 154 -16.28 -0.27 23.49
CA PRO A 154 -15.36 0.33 22.53
C PRO A 154 -15.77 0.14 21.07
N ALA A 155 -16.38 -0.98 20.73
CA ALA A 155 -16.78 -1.30 19.35
C ALA A 155 -17.77 -0.29 18.75
N GLU A 156 -18.59 0.38 19.55
CA GLU A 156 -19.58 1.36 19.08
C GLU A 156 -18.93 2.67 18.63
N THR A 157 -17.80 3.02 19.22
CA THR A 157 -17.16 4.33 18.99
C THR A 157 -15.81 4.23 18.29
N LEU A 158 -15.23 3.03 18.22
CA LEU A 158 -13.86 2.81 17.75
C LEU A 158 -13.64 3.36 16.32
N ILE A 159 -14.54 3.06 15.39
CA ILE A 159 -14.42 3.48 14.00
C ILE A 159 -14.40 5.01 13.90
N ASP A 160 -15.38 5.66 14.51
CA ASP A 160 -15.49 7.11 14.55
C ASP A 160 -14.22 7.77 15.11
N LYS A 161 -13.66 7.18 16.16
CA LYS A 161 -12.44 7.67 16.81
C LYS A 161 -11.20 7.45 15.94
N VAL A 162 -11.08 6.29 15.31
CA VAL A 162 -9.99 5.98 14.40
C VAL A 162 -9.98 6.95 13.20
N GLU A 163 -11.16 7.23 12.63
CA GLU A 163 -11.28 8.13 11.50
C GLU A 163 -11.08 9.61 11.87
N ARG A 164 -11.71 10.08 12.97
CA ARG A 164 -11.69 11.49 13.32
C ARG A 164 -10.44 11.93 14.08
N ASP A 165 -10.03 11.12 15.07
CA ASP A 165 -8.96 11.50 16.00
C ASP A 165 -7.58 11.03 15.50
N LEU A 166 -7.52 9.90 14.75
CA LEU A 166 -6.28 9.36 14.20
C LEU A 166 -6.11 9.62 12.70
N ASP A 167 -7.15 10.12 12.02
CA ASP A 167 -7.18 10.35 10.57
C ASP A 167 -6.84 9.08 9.74
N ILE A 168 -7.21 7.91 10.29
CA ILE A 168 -7.05 6.61 9.64
C ILE A 168 -8.39 6.24 9.00
N PRO A 169 -8.48 6.12 7.67
CA PRO A 169 -9.71 5.70 7.02
C PRO A 169 -10.01 4.23 7.32
N VAL A 170 -11.27 3.96 7.63
CA VAL A 170 -11.78 2.59 7.78
C VAL A 170 -12.65 2.26 6.57
N LEU A 171 -12.22 1.28 5.78
CA LEU A 171 -12.95 0.84 4.60
C LEU A 171 -13.64 -0.49 4.90
N PHE A 172 -14.96 -0.50 4.78
CA PHE A 172 -15.73 -1.74 4.82
C PHE A 172 -15.79 -2.31 3.41
N VAL A 173 -15.27 -3.50 3.25
CA VAL A 173 -15.26 -4.19 1.98
C VAL A 173 -16.04 -5.48 2.14
N ASP A 174 -17.03 -5.69 1.27
CA ASP A 174 -17.68 -6.98 1.18
C ASP A 174 -16.75 -7.98 0.52
N THR A 175 -16.22 -8.90 1.32
CA THR A 175 -15.37 -9.99 0.84
C THR A 175 -16.17 -11.21 0.44
N VAL A 176 -17.51 -11.11 0.54
CA VAL A 176 -18.44 -12.21 0.28
C VAL A 176 -18.80 -12.30 -1.20
N GLU A 177 -17.85 -12.58 -2.05
CA GLU A 177 -18.09 -13.59 -3.07
C GLU A 177 -17.81 -14.92 -2.39
N ALA A 178 -18.81 -15.38 -1.62
CA ALA A 178 -18.70 -16.53 -0.78
C ALA A 178 -18.72 -17.78 -1.63
N ASP A 179 -17.55 -18.28 -1.94
CA ASP A 179 -17.39 -19.70 -2.17
C ASP A 179 -16.61 -20.27 -0.98
N HIS A 180 -17.39 -20.96 -0.13
CA HIS A 180 -16.89 -21.94 0.85
C HIS A 180 -15.81 -21.49 1.87
N GLY A 181 -16.14 -20.56 2.75
CA GLY A 181 -15.40 -20.40 4.02
C GLY A 181 -14.01 -19.78 3.94
N GLN A 182 -13.58 -19.31 2.78
CA GLN A 182 -12.29 -18.64 2.60
C GLN A 182 -12.48 -17.16 2.88
N SER A 183 -12.01 -16.69 4.03
CA SER A 183 -12.13 -15.28 4.41
C SER A 183 -10.77 -14.59 4.43
N ILE A 184 -10.71 -13.42 3.78
CA ILE A 184 -9.69 -12.41 4.02
C ILE A 184 -10.32 -11.43 5.00
N SER A 185 -9.75 -11.27 6.18
CA SER A 185 -10.21 -10.29 7.15
C SER A 185 -9.19 -9.18 7.34
N GLY A 186 -9.67 -8.00 7.73
CA GLY A 186 -8.93 -6.76 7.70
C GLY A 186 -7.55 -6.74 8.35
N ALA A 187 -6.75 -5.83 7.89
CA ALA A 187 -5.42 -5.50 8.36
C ALA A 187 -5.44 -4.22 9.18
#